data_d004aaf4ee8a95a02f9d6024bf037d8a
#
_entry.id   d004aaf4ee8a95a02f9d6024bf037d8a
#
_cell.length_a   1.000
_cell.length_b   1.000
_cell.length_c   1.000
_cell.angle_alpha   90.00
_cell.angle_beta   90.00
_cell.angle_gamma   90.00
#
_symmetry.space_group_name_H-M   'P 1'
#
loop_
_entity.id
_entity.type
_entity.pdbx_description
1 polymer ?
#
loop_
_entity_poly.entity_id
_entity_poly.type
_entity_poly.pdbx_seq_one_letter_code
_entity_poly.pdbx_strand_id
1 'polypeptide(L)'
;PVDLHPDFWRWSIPERKAWFNKQVLVHHLPQEILPGDLIAGGRFNIQTSTCLDKKQAKAYLETIEGKNGLRQAIVDFHNHGYGNAGCTSGHLIPDYPRVIQEGFSGIHQEIQALYNDLDQAEKSGSKGAQLRAMLTAATTPSDLAKKYRSLCEALATAEEDTNRKAELQTMAANLAQVPWNQPRTFWEAVQALWLTHMLVMAAENYPGPGTSFGRIDQYLYPLWKKSLDEGMDREFGKEILKCFWIHANTAYDFMIRTGGNQGI
;
A
#
# COMPACT_ATOMS: atom_id res chain seq x y z
N PRO A 1 -7.60 -1.63 -19.20
CA PRO A 1 -8.89 -1.62 -18.47
C PRO A 1 -8.89 -2.72 -17.42
N VAL A 2 -9.53 -2.49 -16.29
CA VAL A 2 -9.76 -3.52 -15.27
C VAL A 2 -11.03 -4.27 -15.62
N ASP A 3 -10.93 -5.59 -15.78
CA ASP A 3 -12.10 -6.43 -15.96
C ASP A 3 -12.85 -6.54 -14.63
N LEU A 4 -14.02 -5.91 -14.55
CA LEU A 4 -14.80 -5.87 -13.33
C LEU A 4 -15.48 -7.22 -13.06
N HIS A 5 -15.53 -7.61 -11.79
CA HIS A 5 -16.32 -8.77 -11.38
C HIS A 5 -17.80 -8.60 -11.79
N PRO A 6 -18.50 -9.67 -12.24
CA PRO A 6 -19.90 -9.57 -12.69
C PRO A 6 -20.85 -8.90 -11.68
N ASP A 7 -20.61 -9.15 -10.38
CA ASP A 7 -21.43 -8.58 -9.30
C ASP A 7 -20.89 -7.26 -8.74
N PHE A 8 -19.82 -6.70 -9.33
CA PHE A 8 -19.16 -5.49 -8.80
C PHE A 8 -20.13 -4.37 -8.43
N TRP A 9 -21.12 -4.10 -9.30
CA TRP A 9 -22.07 -3.02 -9.09
C TRP A 9 -23.17 -3.34 -8.05
N ARG A 10 -23.26 -4.60 -7.60
CA ARG A 10 -24.17 -5.03 -6.53
C ARG A 10 -23.55 -4.90 -5.15
N TRP A 11 -22.21 -4.85 -5.09
CA TRP A 11 -21.49 -4.73 -3.83
C TRP A 11 -21.64 -3.33 -3.21
N SER A 12 -21.43 -3.25 -1.92
CA SER A 12 -21.33 -1.97 -1.22
C SER A 12 -20.12 -1.15 -1.70
N ILE A 13 -20.15 0.15 -1.46
CA ILE A 13 -19.03 1.04 -1.83
C ILE A 13 -17.70 0.59 -1.20
N PRO A 14 -17.60 0.26 0.11
CA PRO A 14 -16.37 -0.25 0.69
C PRO A 14 -15.83 -1.50 0.00
N GLU A 15 -16.69 -2.48 -0.28
CA GLU A 15 -16.30 -3.72 -0.95
C GLU A 15 -15.79 -3.46 -2.38
N ARG A 16 -16.49 -2.63 -3.15
CA ARG A 16 -16.04 -2.21 -4.49
C ARG A 16 -14.68 -1.53 -4.44
N LYS A 17 -14.50 -0.58 -3.51
CA LYS A 17 -13.23 0.15 -3.37
C LYS A 17 -12.09 -0.79 -3.00
N ALA A 18 -12.29 -1.67 -2.02
CA ALA A 18 -11.27 -2.62 -1.60
C ALA A 18 -10.90 -3.59 -2.74
N TRP A 19 -11.87 -4.16 -3.41
CA TRP A 19 -11.64 -5.07 -4.53
C TRP A 19 -10.95 -4.36 -5.70
N PHE A 20 -11.45 -3.20 -6.10
CA PHE A 20 -10.89 -2.45 -7.22
C PHE A 20 -9.44 -2.01 -6.95
N ASN A 21 -9.17 -1.46 -5.77
CA ASN A 21 -7.81 -1.10 -5.37
C ASN A 21 -6.89 -2.32 -5.40
N LYS A 22 -7.35 -3.47 -4.89
CA LYS A 22 -6.57 -4.71 -4.95
C LYS A 22 -6.25 -5.11 -6.40
N GLN A 23 -7.22 -5.07 -7.32
CA GLN A 23 -6.99 -5.37 -8.73
C GLN A 23 -5.94 -4.42 -9.33
N VAL A 24 -6.06 -3.13 -9.10
CA VAL A 24 -5.10 -2.14 -9.61
C VAL A 24 -3.72 -2.34 -9.01
N LEU A 25 -3.63 -2.40 -7.70
CA LEU A 25 -2.35 -2.42 -6.98
C LEU A 25 -1.57 -3.72 -7.20
N VAL A 26 -2.28 -4.84 -7.33
CA VAL A 26 -1.64 -6.15 -7.56
C VAL A 26 -1.39 -6.42 -9.04
N HIS A 27 -2.30 -6.06 -9.94
CA HIS A 27 -2.23 -6.49 -11.34
C HIS A 27 -1.75 -5.41 -12.32
N HIS A 28 -1.92 -4.12 -11.98
CA HIS A 28 -1.59 -3.03 -12.87
C HIS A 28 -0.43 -2.14 -12.38
N LEU A 29 -0.05 -2.26 -11.12
CA LEU A 29 1.10 -1.53 -10.60
C LEU A 29 2.38 -2.09 -11.25
N PRO A 30 3.23 -1.25 -11.87
CA PRO A 30 4.50 -1.70 -12.41
C PRO A 30 5.40 -2.22 -11.27
N GLN A 31 6.00 -3.38 -11.51
CA GLN A 31 6.95 -3.99 -10.60
C GLN A 31 8.34 -3.83 -11.18
N GLU A 32 9.19 -3.19 -10.43
CA GLU A 32 10.58 -2.93 -10.84
C GLU A 32 11.49 -3.10 -9.62
N ILE A 33 12.64 -3.70 -9.85
CA ILE A 33 13.75 -3.72 -8.91
C ILE A 33 14.94 -3.16 -9.67
N LEU A 34 15.42 -2.03 -9.20
CA LEU A 34 16.55 -1.35 -9.84
C LEU A 34 17.88 -2.02 -9.44
N PRO A 35 18.93 -1.86 -10.27
CA PRO A 35 20.26 -2.29 -9.89
C PRO A 35 20.66 -1.69 -8.52
N GLY A 36 21.08 -2.55 -7.59
CA GLY A 36 21.47 -2.15 -6.24
C GLY A 36 20.35 -1.99 -5.22
N ASP A 37 19.08 -2.13 -5.61
CA ASP A 37 17.98 -2.13 -4.65
C ASP A 37 18.07 -3.29 -3.67
N LEU A 38 17.95 -2.99 -2.38
CA LEU A 38 17.88 -3.99 -1.30
C LEU A 38 16.46 -4.21 -0.78
N ILE A 39 15.50 -3.39 -1.20
CA ILE A 39 14.08 -3.55 -0.88
C ILE A 39 13.24 -3.50 -2.14
N ALA A 40 12.21 -4.30 -2.18
CA ALA A 40 11.25 -4.33 -3.27
C ALA A 40 10.15 -3.29 -3.05
N GLY A 41 9.68 -2.73 -4.14
CA GLY A 41 8.65 -1.70 -4.17
C GLY A 41 9.14 -0.57 -5.06
N GLY A 42 8.29 -0.05 -5.90
CA GLY A 42 8.70 0.88 -6.92
C GLY A 42 7.91 2.17 -6.94
N ARG A 43 7.94 2.81 -8.08
CA ARG A 43 7.15 3.98 -8.38
C ARG A 43 5.67 3.63 -8.44
N PHE A 44 4.85 4.44 -7.81
CA PHE A 44 3.41 4.21 -7.73
C PHE A 44 2.61 5.51 -7.86
N ASN A 45 2.79 6.16 -8.94
CA ASN A 45 1.95 7.31 -9.30
C ASN A 45 0.76 6.90 -10.17
N ILE A 46 0.26 5.70 -10.01
CA ILE A 46 -0.93 5.24 -10.70
C ILE A 46 -2.14 5.80 -9.95
N GLN A 47 -2.82 6.74 -10.59
CA GLN A 47 -4.16 7.08 -10.17
C GLN A 47 -5.06 5.88 -10.51
N THR A 48 -5.73 5.33 -9.52
CA THR A 48 -6.64 4.18 -9.72
C THR A 48 -7.73 4.48 -10.75
N SER A 49 -8.13 5.76 -10.88
CA SER A 49 -9.05 6.22 -11.91
C SER A 49 -8.54 6.04 -13.35
N THR A 50 -7.22 5.97 -13.57
CA THR A 50 -6.65 5.75 -14.92
C THR A 50 -6.82 4.31 -15.41
N CYS A 51 -7.13 3.40 -14.53
CA CYS A 51 -7.39 1.99 -14.86
C CYS A 51 -8.83 1.73 -15.31
N LEU A 52 -9.70 2.76 -15.26
CA LEU A 52 -11.06 2.69 -15.72
C LEU A 52 -11.19 3.26 -17.14
N ASP A 53 -11.94 2.59 -18.01
CA ASP A 53 -12.39 3.23 -19.24
C ASP A 53 -13.46 4.32 -18.93
N LYS A 54 -13.81 5.14 -19.93
CA LYS A 54 -14.77 6.25 -19.74
C LYS A 54 -16.13 5.80 -19.20
N LYS A 55 -16.60 4.62 -19.60
CA LYS A 55 -17.87 4.05 -19.15
C LYS A 55 -17.77 3.56 -17.72
N GLN A 56 -16.68 2.85 -17.40
CA GLN A 56 -16.38 2.37 -16.05
C GLN A 56 -16.19 3.55 -15.09
N ALA A 57 -15.43 4.58 -15.50
CA ALA A 57 -15.22 5.78 -14.69
C ALA A 57 -16.53 6.50 -14.39
N LYS A 58 -17.39 6.68 -15.40
CA LYS A 58 -18.72 7.29 -15.24
C LYS A 58 -19.58 6.48 -14.29
N ALA A 59 -19.68 5.18 -14.48
CA ALA A 59 -20.48 4.31 -13.63
C ALA A 59 -19.94 4.28 -12.19
N TYR A 60 -18.62 4.28 -11.99
CA TYR A 60 -18.00 4.35 -10.67
C TYR A 60 -18.32 5.68 -9.96
N LEU A 61 -18.18 6.81 -10.66
CA LEU A 61 -18.52 8.14 -10.14
C LEU A 61 -20.00 8.26 -9.78
N GLU A 62 -20.90 7.79 -10.64
CA GLU A 62 -22.34 7.81 -10.37
C GLU A 62 -22.74 7.02 -9.12
N THR A 63 -21.98 5.98 -8.77
CA THR A 63 -22.25 5.18 -7.55
C THR A 63 -21.65 5.77 -6.29
N ILE A 64 -20.51 6.45 -6.38
CA ILE A 64 -19.84 7.08 -5.23
C ILE A 64 -20.46 8.43 -4.91
N GLU A 65 -20.72 9.23 -5.92
CA GLU A 65 -21.17 10.60 -5.75
C GLU A 65 -22.69 10.71 -5.56
N GLY A 66 -23.40 9.62 -5.82
CA GLY A 66 -24.85 9.56 -5.68
C GLY A 66 -25.59 10.50 -6.66
N LYS A 67 -26.82 10.14 -7.00
CA LYS A 67 -27.70 10.97 -7.81
C LYS A 67 -28.16 12.27 -7.14
N ASN A 68 -27.66 12.55 -5.94
CA ASN A 68 -28.14 13.62 -5.06
C ASN A 68 -27.38 14.96 -5.23
N GLY A 69 -26.57 15.10 -6.25
CA GLY A 69 -25.86 16.36 -6.50
C GLY A 69 -24.74 16.70 -5.51
N LEU A 70 -24.28 15.72 -4.71
CA LEU A 70 -23.21 15.94 -3.72
C LEU A 70 -21.95 16.51 -4.39
N ARG A 71 -21.59 16.01 -5.56
CA ARG A 71 -20.46 16.53 -6.33
C ARG A 71 -20.65 18.00 -6.68
N GLN A 72 -21.84 18.35 -7.19
CA GLN A 72 -22.15 19.73 -7.53
C GLN A 72 -22.13 20.62 -6.30
N ALA A 73 -22.68 20.14 -5.18
CA ALA A 73 -22.65 20.87 -3.91
C ALA A 73 -21.20 21.10 -3.41
N ILE A 74 -20.32 20.13 -3.59
CA ILE A 74 -18.88 20.26 -3.24
C ILE A 74 -18.20 21.27 -4.18
N VAL A 75 -18.46 21.21 -5.47
CA VAL A 75 -17.93 22.16 -6.46
C VAL A 75 -18.43 23.58 -6.16
N ASP A 76 -19.70 23.72 -5.85
CA ASP A 76 -20.31 25.01 -5.52
C ASP A 76 -19.75 25.58 -4.22
N PHE A 77 -19.58 24.75 -3.19
CA PHE A 77 -18.94 25.12 -1.94
C PHE A 77 -17.52 25.65 -2.16
N HIS A 78 -16.76 24.97 -2.99
CA HIS A 78 -15.39 25.36 -3.35
C HIS A 78 -15.36 26.66 -4.15
N ASN A 79 -16.24 26.76 -5.18
CA ASN A 79 -16.30 27.94 -6.05
C ASN A 79 -16.76 29.20 -5.33
N HIS A 80 -17.58 29.06 -4.29
CA HIS A 80 -17.99 30.19 -3.44
C HIS A 80 -16.94 30.57 -2.40
N GLY A 81 -15.81 29.87 -2.34
CA GLY A 81 -14.72 30.18 -1.39
C GLY A 81 -15.06 29.88 0.07
N TYR A 82 -16.06 29.05 0.34
CA TYR A 82 -16.45 28.66 1.70
C TYR A 82 -15.45 27.74 2.38
N GLY A 83 -14.56 27.10 1.61
CA GLY A 83 -13.51 26.26 2.12
C GLY A 83 -12.98 25.31 1.04
N ASN A 84 -12.07 24.44 1.44
CA ASN A 84 -11.55 23.38 0.59
C ASN A 84 -12.27 22.07 0.91
N ALA A 85 -13.14 21.65 0.03
CA ALA A 85 -13.83 20.36 0.10
C ALA A 85 -13.16 19.30 -0.79
N GLY A 86 -11.93 19.55 -1.22
CA GLY A 86 -11.14 18.60 -1.98
C GLY A 86 -10.71 17.41 -1.12
N CYS A 87 -10.37 16.33 -1.78
CA CYS A 87 -9.74 15.19 -1.14
C CYS A 87 -8.44 15.66 -0.48
N THR A 88 -8.40 15.69 0.83
CA THR A 88 -7.16 15.85 1.59
C THR A 88 -6.56 14.48 1.75
N SER A 89 -5.83 14.02 0.77
CA SER A 89 -4.99 12.85 0.94
C SER A 89 -3.83 13.21 1.85
N GLY A 90 -3.49 12.32 2.75
CA GLY A 90 -2.35 12.50 3.63
C GLY A 90 -2.69 13.17 4.97
N HIS A 91 -1.68 13.77 5.61
CA HIS A 91 -1.74 14.29 6.97
C HIS A 91 -2.12 13.22 8.00
N LEU A 92 -1.72 11.97 7.73
CA LEU A 92 -1.95 10.83 8.60
C LEU A 92 -0.65 10.05 8.81
N ILE A 93 -0.62 9.33 9.90
CA ILE A 93 0.42 8.34 10.20
C ILE A 93 -0.30 6.99 10.29
N PRO A 94 -0.15 6.10 9.30
CA PRO A 94 -0.65 4.74 9.42
C PRO A 94 -0.03 4.01 10.60
N ASP A 95 -0.74 3.04 11.15
CA ASP A 95 -0.24 2.24 12.28
C ASP A 95 0.82 1.22 11.82
N TYR A 96 1.96 1.74 11.36
CA TYR A 96 3.11 0.90 11.00
C TYR A 96 3.64 0.06 12.16
N PRO A 97 3.69 0.57 13.41
CA PRO A 97 4.08 -0.25 14.55
C PRO A 97 3.29 -1.55 14.63
N ARG A 98 2.00 -1.50 14.41
CA ARG A 98 1.16 -2.69 14.41
C ARG A 98 1.53 -3.69 13.30
N VAL A 99 1.78 -3.21 12.09
CA VAL A 99 2.24 -4.05 10.97
C VAL A 99 3.58 -4.73 11.31
N ILE A 100 4.50 -4.00 11.97
CA ILE A 100 5.78 -4.55 12.41
C ILE A 100 5.61 -5.57 13.55
N GLN A 101 4.63 -5.39 14.43
CA GLN A 101 4.40 -6.28 15.58
C GLN A 101 3.63 -7.54 15.23
N GLU A 102 2.66 -7.46 14.33
CA GLU A 102 1.69 -8.54 14.09
C GLU A 102 1.71 -9.05 12.63
N GLY A 103 2.21 -8.25 11.70
CA GLY A 103 2.00 -8.47 10.28
C GLY A 103 0.54 -8.28 9.87
N PHE A 104 0.27 -8.34 8.59
CA PHE A 104 -1.12 -8.31 8.10
C PHE A 104 -1.90 -9.58 8.45
N SER A 105 -1.22 -10.69 8.76
CA SER A 105 -1.87 -11.92 9.21
C SER A 105 -2.59 -11.72 10.55
N GLY A 106 -1.97 -11.03 11.51
CA GLY A 106 -2.59 -10.72 12.80
C GLY A 106 -3.80 -9.79 12.62
N ILE A 107 -3.62 -8.72 11.83
CA ILE A 107 -4.70 -7.79 11.50
C ILE A 107 -5.86 -8.53 10.81
N HIS A 108 -5.57 -9.39 9.85
CA HIS A 108 -6.58 -10.18 9.15
C HIS A 108 -7.33 -11.13 10.10
N GLN A 109 -6.61 -11.80 11.00
CA GLN A 109 -7.24 -12.70 11.98
C GLN A 109 -8.21 -11.96 12.91
N GLU A 110 -7.84 -10.77 13.39
CA GLU A 110 -8.73 -9.96 14.20
C GLU A 110 -10.01 -9.55 13.43
N ILE A 111 -9.85 -9.05 12.20
CA ILE A 111 -11.00 -8.68 11.36
C ILE A 111 -11.89 -9.91 11.11
N GLN A 112 -11.28 -11.07 10.86
CA GLN A 112 -12.01 -12.32 10.64
C GLN A 112 -12.78 -12.76 11.89
N ALA A 113 -12.20 -12.60 13.08
CA ALA A 113 -12.88 -12.88 14.35
C ALA A 113 -14.07 -11.94 14.53
N LEU A 114 -13.89 -10.64 14.34
CA LEU A 114 -14.98 -9.67 14.41
C LEU A 114 -16.10 -9.97 13.40
N TYR A 115 -15.75 -10.43 12.19
CA TYR A 115 -16.76 -10.82 11.20
C TYR A 115 -17.52 -12.09 11.63
N ASN A 116 -16.82 -13.06 12.20
CA ASN A 116 -17.44 -14.32 12.65
C ASN A 116 -18.45 -14.09 13.78
N ASP A 117 -18.17 -13.15 14.68
CA ASP A 117 -19.01 -12.80 15.81
C ASP A 117 -20.32 -12.07 15.44
N LEU A 118 -20.41 -11.58 14.19
CA LEU A 118 -21.63 -10.94 13.71
C LEU A 118 -22.77 -11.95 13.56
N ASP A 119 -23.98 -11.53 13.89
CA ASP A 119 -25.18 -12.27 13.54
C ASP A 119 -25.50 -12.20 12.04
N GLN A 120 -26.51 -12.94 11.57
CA GLN A 120 -26.85 -13.01 10.14
C GLN A 120 -27.35 -11.67 9.58
N ALA A 121 -28.06 -10.88 10.37
CA ALA A 121 -28.56 -9.57 9.95
C ALA A 121 -27.40 -8.56 9.82
N GLU A 122 -26.50 -8.54 10.78
CA GLU A 122 -25.29 -7.72 10.76
C GLU A 122 -24.36 -8.11 9.59
N LYS A 123 -24.17 -9.42 9.33
CA LYS A 123 -23.37 -9.93 8.18
C LYS A 123 -23.92 -9.45 6.85
N SER A 124 -25.24 -9.37 6.74
CA SER A 124 -25.92 -8.89 5.53
C SER A 124 -25.98 -7.35 5.44
N GLY A 125 -25.70 -6.66 6.53
CA GLY A 125 -25.75 -5.21 6.65
C GLY A 125 -24.42 -4.50 6.33
N SER A 126 -24.39 -3.21 6.60
CA SER A 126 -23.22 -2.35 6.34
C SER A 126 -21.98 -2.75 7.15
N LYS A 127 -22.18 -3.24 8.38
CA LYS A 127 -21.09 -3.69 9.25
C LYS A 127 -20.37 -4.91 8.66
N GLY A 128 -21.12 -5.91 8.20
CA GLY A 128 -20.56 -7.07 7.52
C GLY A 128 -19.86 -6.71 6.20
N ALA A 129 -20.47 -5.81 5.42
CA ALA A 129 -19.87 -5.30 4.19
C ALA A 129 -18.53 -4.58 4.43
N GLN A 130 -18.46 -3.76 5.50
CA GLN A 130 -17.22 -3.08 5.88
C GLN A 130 -16.13 -4.09 6.27
N LEU A 131 -16.43 -5.08 7.09
CA LEU A 131 -15.46 -6.08 7.52
C LEU A 131 -14.98 -6.95 6.35
N ARG A 132 -15.87 -7.34 5.41
CA ARG A 132 -15.44 -8.03 4.17
C ARG A 132 -14.51 -7.18 3.32
N ALA A 133 -14.80 -5.89 3.21
CA ALA A 133 -13.90 -4.95 2.53
C ALA A 133 -12.52 -4.87 3.20
N MET A 134 -12.49 -4.80 4.53
CA MET A 134 -11.24 -4.80 5.31
C MET A 134 -10.45 -6.10 5.14
N LEU A 135 -11.12 -7.27 5.13
CA LEU A 135 -10.48 -8.56 4.85
C LEU A 135 -9.83 -8.59 3.46
N THR A 136 -10.53 -8.06 2.45
CA THR A 136 -9.99 -7.93 1.10
C THR A 136 -8.76 -7.02 1.07
N ALA A 137 -8.83 -5.86 1.72
CA ALA A 137 -7.72 -4.92 1.80
C ALA A 137 -6.50 -5.50 2.53
N ALA A 138 -6.72 -6.23 3.63
CA ALA A 138 -5.65 -6.82 4.44
C ALA A 138 -4.84 -7.90 3.69
N THR A 139 -5.39 -8.53 2.66
CA THR A 139 -4.66 -9.50 1.83
C THR A 139 -3.85 -8.86 0.70
N THR A 140 -4.15 -7.62 0.33
CA THR A 140 -3.49 -6.92 -0.79
C THR A 140 -1.97 -6.83 -0.64
N PRO A 141 -1.41 -6.50 0.54
CA PRO A 141 0.04 -6.43 0.73
C PRO A 141 0.75 -7.77 0.49
N SER A 142 0.13 -8.87 0.92
CA SER A 142 0.67 -10.21 0.69
C SER A 142 0.68 -10.58 -0.79
N ASP A 143 -0.38 -10.26 -1.52
CA ASP A 143 -0.46 -10.60 -2.93
C ASP A 143 0.51 -9.76 -3.78
N LEU A 144 0.75 -8.51 -3.40
CA LEU A 144 1.80 -7.69 -4.03
C LEU A 144 3.20 -8.22 -3.69
N ALA A 145 3.45 -8.60 -2.43
CA ALA A 145 4.72 -9.18 -2.02
C ALA A 145 5.05 -10.45 -2.80
N LYS A 146 4.07 -11.33 -3.07
CA LYS A 146 4.26 -12.52 -3.90
C LYS A 146 4.76 -12.18 -5.31
N LYS A 147 4.25 -11.10 -5.91
CA LYS A 147 4.69 -10.67 -7.24
C LYS A 147 6.13 -10.16 -7.24
N TYR A 148 6.48 -9.32 -6.27
CA TYR A 148 7.86 -8.87 -6.13
C TYR A 148 8.81 -10.01 -5.80
N ARG A 149 8.35 -10.98 -5.00
CA ARG A 149 9.11 -12.20 -4.74
C ARG A 149 9.43 -12.95 -6.04
N SER A 150 8.43 -13.21 -6.87
CA SER A 150 8.65 -13.89 -8.16
C SER A 150 9.60 -13.11 -9.07
N LEU A 151 9.55 -11.78 -9.05
CA LEU A 151 10.50 -10.95 -9.78
C LEU A 151 11.92 -11.09 -9.22
N CYS A 152 12.11 -11.07 -7.90
CA CYS A 152 13.41 -11.29 -7.27
C CYS A 152 13.97 -12.67 -7.62
N GLU A 153 13.15 -13.72 -7.58
CA GLU A 153 13.54 -15.09 -7.94
C GLU A 153 13.98 -15.19 -9.42
N ALA A 154 13.26 -14.53 -10.32
CA ALA A 154 13.61 -14.47 -11.74
C ALA A 154 14.93 -13.72 -11.98
N LEU A 155 15.09 -12.55 -11.36
CA LEU A 155 16.33 -11.76 -11.44
C LEU A 155 17.52 -12.52 -10.85
N ALA A 156 17.35 -13.16 -9.69
CA ALA A 156 18.40 -13.98 -9.07
C ALA A 156 18.83 -15.16 -9.95
N THR A 157 17.90 -15.72 -10.72
CA THR A 157 18.23 -16.83 -11.65
C THR A 157 19.10 -16.34 -12.81
N ALA A 158 18.87 -15.13 -13.29
CA ALA A 158 19.60 -14.52 -14.41
C ALA A 158 20.89 -13.79 -13.97
N GLU A 159 21.09 -13.55 -12.69
CA GLU A 159 22.21 -12.78 -12.15
C GLU A 159 23.49 -13.62 -12.13
N GLU A 160 24.57 -13.03 -12.65
CA GLU A 160 25.90 -13.62 -12.69
C GLU A 160 26.77 -13.21 -11.49
N ASP A 161 26.56 -11.99 -10.98
CA ASP A 161 27.26 -11.55 -9.77
C ASP A 161 26.76 -12.31 -8.54
N THR A 162 27.66 -13.02 -7.90
CA THR A 162 27.33 -13.90 -6.77
C THR A 162 26.75 -13.14 -5.58
N ASN A 163 27.24 -11.91 -5.31
CA ASN A 163 26.78 -11.10 -4.17
C ASN A 163 25.38 -10.58 -4.48
N ARG A 164 25.18 -10.02 -5.69
CA ARG A 164 23.87 -9.52 -6.12
C ARG A 164 22.82 -10.62 -6.15
N LYS A 165 23.20 -11.79 -6.64
CA LYS A 165 22.34 -12.98 -6.60
C LYS A 165 21.89 -13.34 -5.19
N ALA A 166 22.81 -13.34 -4.23
CA ALA A 166 22.50 -13.62 -2.82
C ALA A 166 21.55 -12.55 -2.22
N GLU A 167 21.76 -11.27 -2.56
CA GLU A 167 20.85 -10.19 -2.16
C GLU A 167 19.44 -10.41 -2.70
N LEU A 168 19.28 -10.69 -3.99
CA LEU A 168 17.98 -10.95 -4.62
C LEU A 168 17.29 -12.18 -4.02
N GLN A 169 18.03 -13.23 -3.71
CA GLN A 169 17.50 -14.41 -3.01
C GLN A 169 17.01 -14.06 -1.61
N THR A 170 17.76 -13.23 -0.89
CA THR A 170 17.35 -12.76 0.44
C THR A 170 16.13 -11.85 0.36
N MET A 171 16.06 -10.95 -0.62
CA MET A 171 14.87 -10.14 -0.88
C MET A 171 13.64 -11.01 -1.16
N ALA A 172 13.79 -12.08 -1.95
CA ALA A 172 12.70 -13.04 -2.20
C ALA A 172 12.26 -13.74 -0.92
N ALA A 173 13.20 -14.14 -0.06
CA ALA A 173 12.90 -14.76 1.23
C ALA A 173 12.20 -13.78 2.18
N ASN A 174 12.66 -12.53 2.23
CA ASN A 174 12.00 -11.46 3.00
C ASN A 174 10.55 -11.26 2.54
N LEU A 175 10.30 -11.22 1.24
CA LEU A 175 8.97 -11.05 0.66
C LEU A 175 8.05 -12.26 0.86
N ALA A 176 8.60 -13.44 1.12
CA ALA A 176 7.84 -14.61 1.55
C ALA A 176 7.35 -14.48 2.99
N GLN A 177 8.08 -13.75 3.83
CA GLN A 177 7.76 -13.50 5.24
C GLN A 177 6.86 -12.28 5.40
N VAL A 178 7.27 -11.14 4.85
CA VAL A 178 6.63 -9.85 5.09
C VAL A 178 5.97 -9.28 3.84
N PRO A 179 4.95 -8.44 3.99
CA PRO A 179 4.36 -7.91 5.22
C PRO A 179 3.25 -8.78 5.81
N TRP A 180 3.06 -10.01 5.32
CA TRP A 180 2.01 -10.90 5.82
C TRP A 180 2.26 -11.32 7.26
N ASN A 181 3.47 -11.84 7.56
CA ASN A 181 3.85 -12.19 8.91
C ASN A 181 4.68 -11.08 9.56
N GLN A 182 4.82 -11.17 10.87
CA GLN A 182 5.70 -10.30 11.64
C GLN A 182 7.15 -10.40 11.12
N PRO A 183 7.86 -9.28 10.90
CA PRO A 183 9.27 -9.29 10.56
C PRO A 183 10.13 -9.86 11.68
N ARG A 184 11.16 -10.62 11.32
CA ARG A 184 12.11 -11.26 12.22
C ARG A 184 13.45 -10.53 12.28
N THR A 185 13.75 -9.78 11.19
CA THR A 185 15.00 -9.05 11.02
C THR A 185 14.73 -7.58 10.68
N PHE A 186 15.77 -6.76 10.81
CA PHE A 186 15.68 -5.36 10.40
C PHE A 186 15.38 -5.19 8.92
N TRP A 187 15.98 -6.02 8.06
CA TRP A 187 15.73 -5.97 6.61
C TRP A 187 14.28 -6.30 6.28
N GLU A 188 13.73 -7.34 6.88
CA GLU A 188 12.30 -7.66 6.77
C GLU A 188 11.41 -6.50 7.25
N ALA A 189 11.77 -5.84 8.34
CA ALA A 189 10.99 -4.72 8.88
C ALA A 189 10.97 -3.51 7.95
N VAL A 190 12.09 -3.14 7.37
CA VAL A 190 12.16 -2.05 6.39
C VAL A 190 11.40 -2.42 5.12
N GLN A 191 11.48 -3.66 4.66
CA GLN A 191 10.69 -4.17 3.55
C GLN A 191 9.18 -4.11 3.82
N ALA A 192 8.73 -4.53 5.01
CA ALA A 192 7.32 -4.48 5.41
C ALA A 192 6.81 -3.04 5.49
N LEU A 193 7.59 -2.16 6.10
CA LEU A 193 7.29 -0.73 6.18
C LEU A 193 7.11 -0.11 4.80
N TRP A 194 8.07 -0.36 3.89
CA TRP A 194 8.04 0.24 2.56
C TRP A 194 6.84 -0.22 1.74
N LEU A 195 6.57 -1.53 1.66
CA LEU A 195 5.41 -2.03 0.92
C LEU A 195 4.09 -1.53 1.50
N THR A 196 3.97 -1.46 2.83
CA THR A 196 2.77 -0.93 3.48
C THR A 196 2.57 0.54 3.14
N HIS A 197 3.63 1.35 3.23
CA HIS A 197 3.58 2.78 2.90
C HIS A 197 3.21 3.01 1.44
N MET A 198 3.85 2.31 0.54
CA MET A 198 3.57 2.34 -0.90
C MET A 198 2.09 2.07 -1.19
N LEU A 199 1.51 1.03 -0.58
CA LEU A 199 0.13 0.66 -0.78
C LEU A 199 -0.85 1.68 -0.19
N VAL A 200 -0.56 2.23 0.98
CA VAL A 200 -1.37 3.31 1.57
C VAL A 200 -1.40 4.52 0.66
N MET A 201 -0.23 4.96 0.19
CA MET A 201 -0.15 6.11 -0.72
C MET A 201 -0.89 5.85 -2.04
N ALA A 202 -0.73 4.66 -2.61
CA ALA A 202 -1.42 4.28 -3.84
C ALA A 202 -2.95 4.20 -3.65
N ALA A 203 -3.42 3.69 -2.51
CA ALA A 203 -4.85 3.59 -2.18
C ALA A 203 -5.50 4.96 -1.97
N GLU A 204 -4.74 5.96 -1.55
CA GLU A 204 -5.19 7.35 -1.45
C GLU A 204 -5.29 8.07 -2.81
N ASN A 205 -5.02 7.37 -3.91
CA ASN A 205 -5.02 7.87 -5.30
C ASN A 205 -4.02 8.99 -5.58
N TYR A 206 -3.13 9.25 -4.66
CA TYR A 206 -2.20 10.34 -4.78
C TYR A 206 -0.96 10.02 -3.94
N PRO A 207 0.22 9.99 -4.51
CA PRO A 207 1.45 10.02 -3.73
C PRO A 207 1.47 11.39 -3.04
N GLY A 208 0.52 11.59 -2.11
CA GLY A 208 0.26 12.87 -1.51
C GLY A 208 1.32 13.21 -0.49
N PRO A 209 1.76 14.47 -0.45
CA PRO A 209 2.48 14.96 0.70
C PRO A 209 1.59 14.77 1.94
N GLY A 210 2.15 14.24 3.01
CA GLY A 210 1.47 14.18 4.28
C GLY A 210 1.21 12.79 4.85
N THR A 211 1.52 11.71 4.14
CA THR A 211 1.59 10.38 4.76
C THR A 211 2.97 10.23 5.41
N SER A 212 3.01 10.29 6.73
CA SER A 212 4.26 10.25 7.49
C SER A 212 4.57 8.84 7.98
N PHE A 213 5.86 8.53 8.07
CA PHE A 213 6.32 7.27 8.69
C PHE A 213 6.21 7.26 10.22
N GLY A 214 5.96 8.42 10.84
CA GLY A 214 5.94 8.55 12.29
C GLY A 214 7.32 8.32 12.91
N ARG A 215 7.34 7.68 14.08
CA ARG A 215 8.57 7.44 14.85
C ARG A 215 9.27 6.15 14.41
N ILE A 216 9.75 6.18 13.16
CA ILE A 216 10.49 5.07 12.53
C ILE A 216 11.68 4.61 13.38
N ASP A 217 12.32 5.54 14.07
CA ASP A 217 13.42 5.29 15.00
C ASP A 217 13.02 4.40 16.18
N GLN A 218 11.77 4.46 16.60
CA GLN A 218 11.29 3.70 17.76
C GLN A 218 10.85 2.28 17.37
N TYR A 219 9.98 2.13 16.38
CA TYR A 219 9.43 0.81 16.09
C TYR A 219 10.34 -0.10 15.27
N LEU A 220 11.35 0.46 14.57
CA LEU A 220 12.38 -0.35 13.91
C LEU A 220 13.58 -0.68 14.82
N TYR A 221 13.83 0.13 15.84
CA TYR A 221 15.02 -0.02 16.68
C TYR A 221 15.18 -1.40 17.34
N PRO A 222 14.13 -2.04 17.87
CA PRO A 222 14.28 -3.38 18.45
C PRO A 222 14.81 -4.41 17.44
N LEU A 223 14.33 -4.36 16.19
CA LEU A 223 14.78 -5.26 15.12
C LEU A 223 16.17 -4.88 14.59
N TRP A 224 16.48 -3.58 14.55
CA TRP A 224 17.84 -3.11 14.26
C TRP A 224 18.83 -3.67 15.26
N LYS A 225 18.58 -3.48 16.56
CA LYS A 225 19.45 -3.99 17.63
C LYS A 225 19.60 -5.50 17.56
N LYS A 226 18.47 -6.22 17.46
CA LYS A 226 18.48 -7.68 17.34
C LYS A 226 19.32 -8.15 16.15
N SER A 227 19.13 -7.56 14.97
CA SER A 227 19.89 -7.95 13.78
C SER A 227 21.39 -7.70 13.91
N LEU A 228 21.81 -6.61 14.58
CA LEU A 228 23.22 -6.38 14.89
C LEU A 228 23.76 -7.43 15.85
N ASP A 229 23.01 -7.75 16.91
CA ASP A 229 23.39 -8.78 17.89
C ASP A 229 23.50 -10.19 17.23
N GLU A 230 22.72 -10.44 16.16
CA GLU A 230 22.73 -11.64 15.33
C GLU A 230 23.77 -11.61 14.18
N GLY A 231 24.59 -10.56 14.10
CA GLY A 231 25.74 -10.49 13.17
C GLY A 231 25.48 -9.71 11.87
N MET A 232 24.38 -8.98 11.76
CA MET A 232 24.23 -8.05 10.64
C MET A 232 25.31 -6.98 10.68
N ASP A 233 25.99 -6.77 9.55
CA ASP A 233 26.92 -5.65 9.44
C ASP A 233 26.18 -4.30 9.54
N ARG A 234 26.73 -3.39 10.36
CA ARG A 234 26.14 -2.07 10.58
C ARG A 234 26.08 -1.23 9.29
N GLU A 235 27.10 -1.31 8.45
CA GLU A 235 27.14 -0.55 7.19
C GLU A 235 26.12 -1.13 6.21
N PHE A 236 25.97 -2.44 6.14
CA PHE A 236 24.92 -3.07 5.34
C PHE A 236 23.52 -2.64 5.82
N GLY A 237 23.29 -2.57 7.13
CA GLY A 237 22.02 -2.04 7.65
C GLY A 237 21.75 -0.59 7.26
N LYS A 238 22.81 0.25 7.13
CA LYS A 238 22.68 1.60 6.59
C LYS A 238 22.36 1.61 5.10
N GLU A 239 22.90 0.67 4.30
CA GLU A 239 22.57 0.56 2.88
C GLU A 239 21.07 0.22 2.69
N ILE A 240 20.50 -0.65 3.52
CA ILE A 240 19.05 -0.91 3.52
C ILE A 240 18.26 0.38 3.76
N LEU A 241 18.67 1.20 4.74
CA LEU A 241 18.02 2.50 5.00
C LEU A 241 18.22 3.50 3.87
N LYS A 242 19.38 3.51 3.22
CA LYS A 242 19.60 4.38 2.05
C LYS A 242 18.65 4.00 0.92
N CYS A 243 18.51 2.72 0.60
CA CYS A 243 17.52 2.25 -0.37
C CYS A 243 16.11 2.73 -0.01
N PHE A 244 15.71 2.57 1.26
CA PHE A 244 14.40 3.06 1.73
C PHE A 244 14.21 4.55 1.49
N TRP A 245 15.19 5.39 1.83
CA TRP A 245 15.09 6.83 1.63
C TRP A 245 15.15 7.25 0.16
N ILE A 246 15.89 6.52 -0.68
CA ILE A 246 15.90 6.72 -2.13
C ILE A 246 14.50 6.42 -2.69
N HIS A 247 13.89 5.32 -2.30
CA HIS A 247 12.52 4.99 -2.71
C HIS A 247 11.51 6.06 -2.26
N ALA A 248 11.60 6.50 -1.00
CA ALA A 248 10.74 7.56 -0.49
C ALA A 248 10.90 8.85 -1.29
N ASN A 249 12.13 9.28 -1.55
CA ASN A 249 12.42 10.48 -2.33
C ASN A 249 11.91 10.35 -3.78
N THR A 250 12.17 9.23 -4.43
CA THR A 250 11.73 8.98 -5.81
C THR A 250 10.21 8.98 -5.93
N ALA A 251 9.50 8.44 -4.94
CA ALA A 251 8.05 8.47 -4.91
C ALA A 251 7.49 9.89 -4.81
N TYR A 252 8.15 10.77 -4.06
CA TYR A 252 7.75 12.18 -3.94
C TYR A 252 8.16 13.03 -5.14
N ASP A 253 9.32 12.79 -5.74
CA ASP A 253 9.80 13.54 -6.91
C ASP A 253 8.95 13.36 -8.16
N PHE A 254 8.17 12.29 -8.21
CA PHE A 254 7.27 12.05 -9.32
C PHE A 254 6.06 13.00 -9.35
N MET A 255 5.87 13.79 -8.32
CA MET A 255 4.85 14.82 -8.30
C MET A 255 5.29 15.99 -9.17
N ILE A 256 4.75 16.08 -10.39
CA ILE A 256 4.84 17.31 -11.16
C ILE A 256 4.17 18.41 -10.34
N ARG A 257 4.97 19.23 -9.69
CA ARG A 257 4.51 20.43 -9.01
C ARG A 257 4.09 21.44 -10.06
N THR A 258 2.95 21.24 -10.68
CA THR A 258 2.37 22.25 -11.56
C THR A 258 1.76 23.35 -10.69
N GLY A 259 2.60 24.35 -10.38
CA GLY A 259 2.15 25.71 -10.14
C GLY A 259 1.21 25.98 -8.96
N GLY A 260 1.12 25.14 -7.98
CA GLY A 260 0.39 25.42 -6.75
C GLY A 260 1.35 25.73 -5.62
N ASN A 261 1.02 26.69 -4.77
CA ASN A 261 1.64 26.97 -3.48
C ASN A 261 1.54 25.76 -2.53
N GLN A 262 2.01 24.62 -2.97
CA GLN A 262 2.20 23.50 -2.07
C GLN A 262 3.63 23.58 -1.56
N GLY A 263 3.84 24.56 -0.68
CA GLY A 263 5.01 24.59 0.14
C GLY A 263 5.03 23.32 0.98
N ILE A 264 6.12 22.62 0.91
CA ILE A 264 6.52 21.66 1.93
C ILE A 264 6.95 22.47 3.14
#